data_a9a62d1db3b5363414ea26c73c3e3b7d
#
_entry.id   a9a62d1db3b5363414ea26c73c3e3b7d
#
_cell.length_a   1.000
_cell.length_b   1.000
_cell.length_c   1.000
_cell.angle_alpha   90.00
_cell.angle_beta   90.00
_cell.angle_gamma   90.00
#
_symmetry.space_group_name_H-M   'P 1'
#
loop_
_entity.id
_entity.type
_entity.pdbx_description
1 polymer ?
#
loop_
_entity_poly.entity_id
_entity_poly.type
_entity_poly.pdbx_seq_one_letter_code
_entity_poly.pdbx_strand_id
1 'polypeptide(L)'
;MSRYFQTIVKIALLLPLVLPLAPAPCQSVKQAAISVTVDPPEATVHVGQMQRFTAVVKGTDSVGIRWGVEEQDGGRITEDGVYTAPRNMGIYHVVATSKANPRTRAVAKVTVVTEYDTKPER
;
A
#
# COMPACT_ATOMS: atom_id res chain seq x y z
N MET A 1 62.95 -12.95 -30.26
CA MET A 1 61.82 -13.55 -30.63
C MET A 1 60.88 -13.74 -29.56
N SER A 2 61.22 -14.33 -28.57
CA SER A 2 60.25 -14.59 -27.57
C SER A 2 59.59 -13.39 -26.98
N ARG A 3 60.15 -12.32 -27.17
CA ARG A 3 59.59 -11.17 -26.59
C ARG A 3 58.22 -10.88 -27.06
N TYR A 4 57.97 -11.24 -28.19
CA TYR A 4 56.71 -10.95 -28.73
C TYR A 4 55.65 -11.58 -27.96
N PHE A 5 55.88 -12.74 -27.58
CA PHE A 5 54.90 -13.48 -26.94
C PHE A 5 54.49 -12.84 -25.67
N GLN A 6 55.35 -12.38 -25.05
CA GLN A 6 55.06 -11.81 -23.80
C GLN A 6 54.15 -10.66 -23.94
N THR A 7 54.39 -9.95 -24.89
CA THR A 7 53.61 -8.79 -25.09
C THR A 7 52.18 -9.14 -25.33
N ILE A 8 52.02 -10.11 -26.08
CA ILE A 8 50.69 -10.53 -26.45
C ILE A 8 49.97 -11.01 -25.25
N VAL A 9 50.64 -11.71 -24.52
CA VAL A 9 49.98 -12.26 -23.35
C VAL A 9 49.48 -11.16 -22.48
N LYS A 10 50.17 -10.17 -22.37
CA LYS A 10 49.79 -9.11 -21.52
C LYS A 10 48.49 -8.52 -21.97
N ILE A 11 48.43 -8.37 -23.21
CA ILE A 11 47.26 -7.79 -23.75
C ILE A 11 46.07 -8.62 -23.43
N ALA A 12 46.25 -9.83 -23.60
CA ALA A 12 45.14 -10.70 -23.35
C ALA A 12 44.64 -10.59 -21.93
N LEU A 13 45.55 -10.37 -21.11
CA LEU A 13 45.15 -10.32 -19.77
C LEU A 13 44.34 -9.14 -19.44
N LEU A 14 44.59 -8.16 -20.16
CA LEU A 14 43.89 -6.98 -19.85
C LEU A 14 42.46 -7.06 -20.16
N LEU A 15 42.19 -7.68 -21.17
CA LEU A 15 40.86 -7.77 -21.56
C LEU A 15 39.89 -8.19 -20.53
N PRO A 16 40.13 -9.18 -19.97
CA PRO A 16 39.13 -9.71 -19.12
C PRO A 16 38.79 -8.84 -17.99
N LEU A 17 39.65 -8.05 -17.71
CA LEU A 17 39.38 -7.28 -16.63
C LEU A 17 38.23 -6.45 -16.74
N VAL A 18 37.99 -6.13 -17.81
CA VAL A 18 36.98 -5.24 -17.98
C VAL A 18 35.66 -5.76 -17.82
N LEU A 19 35.49 -6.84 -18.24
CA LEU A 19 34.24 -7.36 -18.28
C LEU A 19 33.43 -7.29 -17.12
N PRO A 20 33.89 -7.65 -16.22
CA PRO A 20 33.08 -7.88 -15.12
C PRO A 20 32.32 -6.81 -14.61
N LEU A 21 32.73 -5.85 -14.81
CA LEU A 21 32.11 -4.88 -14.24
C LEU A 21 30.81 -4.68 -14.46
N ALA A 22 30.63 -4.58 -15.34
CA ALA A 22 29.43 -4.20 -15.75
C ALA A 22 28.30 -4.54 -15.00
N PRO A 23 28.09 -5.43 -14.87
CA PRO A 23 26.87 -5.81 -14.57
C PRO A 23 26.29 -5.44 -13.43
N ALA A 24 26.10 -5.93 -13.11
CA ALA A 24 25.58 -6.04 -12.04
C ALA A 24 24.80 -5.21 -11.30
N PRO A 25 25.25 -4.37 -11.02
CA PRO A 25 24.73 -3.61 -10.08
C PRO A 25 23.34 -3.43 -10.02
N CYS A 26 22.90 -3.09 -10.90
CA CYS A 26 21.63 -2.64 -10.87
C CYS A 26 20.64 -3.37 -10.21
N GLN A 27 20.75 -4.51 -10.22
CA GLN A 27 19.70 -5.23 -9.81
C GLN A 27 19.42 -5.24 -8.41
N SER A 28 20.30 -5.12 -7.70
CA SER A 28 20.09 -5.33 -6.32
C SER A 28 19.15 -4.38 -5.67
N VAL A 29 18.79 -3.41 -6.32
CA VAL A 29 18.01 -2.45 -5.67
C VAL A 29 16.57 -2.64 -5.76
N LYS A 30 16.08 -3.62 -5.23
CA LYS A 30 14.71 -3.78 -5.29
C LYS A 30 14.13 -3.25 -4.04
N GLN A 31 13.55 -2.12 -4.10
CA GLN A 31 12.84 -1.62 -2.96
C GLN A 31 11.53 -2.37 -2.83
N ALA A 32 11.20 -2.75 -1.63
CA ALA A 32 9.92 -3.38 -1.37
C ALA A 32 8.82 -2.39 -1.72
N ALA A 33 7.83 -2.83 -2.42
CA ALA A 33 6.71 -1.98 -2.77
C ALA A 33 5.93 -1.62 -1.50
N ILE A 34 5.54 -0.37 -1.41
CA ILE A 34 4.73 0.07 -0.28
C ILE A 34 3.31 -0.47 -0.49
N SER A 35 2.77 -1.07 0.53
CA SER A 35 1.40 -1.58 0.49
C SER A 35 0.63 -1.12 1.71
N VAL A 36 -0.68 -0.93 1.53
CA VAL A 36 -1.59 -0.56 2.60
C VAL A 36 -2.72 -1.59 2.62
N THR A 37 -3.07 -2.06 3.80
CA THR A 37 -4.23 -2.92 3.96
C THR A 37 -5.12 -2.34 5.05
N VAL A 38 -6.42 -2.53 4.92
CA VAL A 38 -7.40 -2.05 5.89
C VAL A 38 -8.14 -3.24 6.47
N ASP A 39 -8.36 -3.22 7.75
CA ASP A 39 -9.09 -4.26 8.44
C ASP A 39 -10.17 -3.63 9.34
N PRO A 40 -11.42 -4.05 9.24
CA PRO A 40 -11.93 -5.05 8.32
C PRO A 40 -12.08 -4.47 6.89
N PRO A 41 -12.00 -5.32 5.86
CA PRO A 41 -12.18 -4.84 4.48
C PRO A 41 -13.62 -4.50 4.15
N GLU A 42 -14.54 -5.04 4.93
CA GLU A 42 -15.96 -4.75 4.79
C GLU A 42 -16.59 -4.68 6.17
N ALA A 43 -17.56 -3.81 6.36
CA ALA A 43 -18.28 -3.68 7.61
C ALA A 43 -19.72 -3.27 7.36
N THR A 44 -20.61 -3.71 8.23
CA THR A 44 -22.02 -3.26 8.23
C THR A 44 -22.22 -2.46 9.51
N VAL A 45 -22.69 -1.24 9.37
CA VAL A 45 -22.81 -0.30 10.47
C VAL A 45 -24.21 0.30 10.44
N HIS A 46 -24.82 0.46 11.59
CA HIS A 46 -26.11 1.14 11.65
C HIS A 46 -25.93 2.65 11.55
N VAL A 47 -26.95 3.31 11.07
CA VAL A 47 -26.92 4.78 10.96
C VAL A 47 -26.50 5.41 12.28
N GLY A 48 -25.60 6.35 12.23
CA GLY A 48 -25.13 7.06 13.42
C GLY A 48 -24.18 6.29 14.32
N GLN A 49 -23.94 5.03 14.03
CA GLN A 49 -23.03 4.23 14.84
C GLN A 49 -21.58 4.36 14.37
N MET A 50 -20.68 3.91 15.19
CA MET A 50 -19.25 4.01 14.90
C MET A 50 -18.65 2.65 14.62
N GLN A 51 -17.66 2.62 13.75
CA GLN A 51 -16.90 1.42 13.44
C GLN A 51 -15.42 1.78 13.39
N ARG A 52 -14.62 0.99 14.05
CA ARG A 52 -13.17 1.20 14.03
C ARG A 52 -12.53 0.42 12.89
N PHE A 53 -11.69 1.10 12.13
CA PHE A 53 -10.87 0.51 11.09
C PHE A 53 -9.40 0.65 11.47
N THR A 54 -8.62 -0.31 11.07
CA THR A 54 -7.19 -0.31 11.29
C THR A 54 -6.50 -0.44 9.93
N ALA A 55 -5.42 0.28 9.73
CA ALA A 55 -4.65 0.15 8.51
C ALA A 55 -3.22 -0.26 8.82
N VAL A 56 -2.66 -1.10 7.98
CA VAL A 56 -1.28 -1.55 8.11
C VAL A 56 -0.52 -1.15 6.85
N VAL A 57 0.62 -0.51 7.05
CA VAL A 57 1.50 -0.11 5.96
C VAL A 57 2.74 -0.97 6.00
N LYS A 58 3.13 -1.52 4.86
CA LYS A 58 4.34 -2.33 4.73
C LYS A 58 5.21 -1.75 3.63
N GLY A 59 6.49 -2.04 3.70
CA GLY A 59 7.44 -1.60 2.66
C GLY A 59 8.04 -0.24 2.89
N THR A 60 7.80 0.36 4.03
CA THR A 60 8.37 1.67 4.39
C THR A 60 8.41 1.82 5.90
N ASP A 61 9.32 2.65 6.37
CA ASP A 61 9.40 2.97 7.79
C ASP A 61 8.34 4.00 8.20
N SER A 62 7.79 4.69 7.24
CA SER A 62 6.75 5.69 7.49
C SER A 62 5.39 5.01 7.44
N VAL A 63 4.82 4.77 8.59
CA VAL A 63 3.56 4.04 8.69
C VAL A 63 2.34 4.95 8.86
N GLY A 64 2.51 6.23 8.62
CA GLY A 64 1.39 7.17 8.75
C GLY A 64 0.30 6.93 7.73
N ILE A 65 -0.93 7.04 8.17
CA ILE A 65 -2.11 6.85 7.33
C ILE A 65 -2.94 8.12 7.34
N ARG A 66 -3.48 8.44 6.18
CA ARG A 66 -4.49 9.48 6.05
C ARG A 66 -5.81 8.76 5.77
N TRP A 67 -6.76 8.96 6.63
CA TRP A 67 -8.09 8.37 6.47
C TRP A 67 -9.01 9.33 5.75
N GLY A 68 -9.96 8.80 5.02
CA GLY A 68 -10.99 9.58 4.36
C GLY A 68 -12.17 8.71 3.97
N VAL A 69 -13.26 9.34 3.58
CA VAL A 69 -14.43 8.68 3.04
C VAL A 69 -14.59 9.17 1.61
N GLU A 70 -14.79 8.26 0.69
CA GLU A 70 -14.83 8.63 -0.72
C GLU A 70 -16.06 9.47 -1.06
N GLU A 71 -17.20 9.12 -0.49
CA GLU A 71 -18.44 9.83 -0.73
C GLU A 71 -18.60 11.01 0.22
N GLN A 72 -19.05 12.12 -0.32
CA GLN A 72 -19.22 13.32 0.46
C GLN A 72 -20.20 13.17 1.61
N ASP A 73 -21.27 12.42 1.39
CA ASP A 73 -22.29 12.18 2.39
C ASP A 73 -22.09 10.87 3.13
N GLY A 74 -20.93 10.28 3.01
CA GLY A 74 -20.64 8.96 3.56
C GLY A 74 -20.28 8.91 5.03
N GLY A 75 -20.46 9.98 5.75
CA GLY A 75 -20.09 10.03 7.14
C GLY A 75 -18.71 10.64 7.32
N ARG A 76 -18.05 10.33 8.42
CA ARG A 76 -16.71 10.87 8.67
C ARG A 76 -15.85 9.83 9.35
N ILE A 77 -14.57 9.98 9.21
CA ILE A 77 -13.60 9.12 9.86
C ILE A 77 -12.52 9.98 10.50
N THR A 78 -12.11 9.61 11.69
CA THR A 78 -11.08 10.35 12.41
C THR A 78 -9.69 9.87 12.00
N GLU A 79 -8.67 10.59 12.42
CA GLU A 79 -7.29 10.20 12.15
C GLU A 79 -6.93 8.87 12.80
N ASP A 80 -7.67 8.47 13.83
CA ASP A 80 -7.46 7.20 14.50
C ASP A 80 -8.17 6.03 13.83
N GLY A 81 -8.87 6.29 12.75
CA GLY A 81 -9.57 5.23 12.04
C GLY A 81 -10.96 4.92 12.58
N VAL A 82 -11.57 5.82 13.34
CA VAL A 82 -12.93 5.63 13.82
C VAL A 82 -13.91 6.29 12.85
N TYR A 83 -14.67 5.46 12.20
CA TYR A 83 -15.67 5.89 11.23
C TYR A 83 -17.01 6.06 11.93
N THR A 84 -17.71 7.15 11.62
CA THR A 84 -19.07 7.40 12.10
C THR A 84 -20.01 7.37 10.91
N ALA A 85 -20.98 6.48 10.94
CA ALA A 85 -21.91 6.31 9.84
C ALA A 85 -22.83 7.51 9.69
N PRO A 86 -23.20 7.85 8.46
CA PRO A 86 -24.13 8.95 8.22
C PRO A 86 -25.55 8.54 8.58
N ARG A 87 -26.47 9.45 8.43
CA ARG A 87 -27.88 9.16 8.68
C ARG A 87 -28.57 8.48 7.50
N ASN A 88 -27.94 8.50 6.35
CA ASN A 88 -28.50 7.90 5.16
C ASN A 88 -27.97 6.49 4.98
N MET A 89 -28.85 5.57 4.66
CA MET A 89 -28.44 4.21 4.34
C MET A 89 -27.70 4.22 3.01
N GLY A 90 -26.85 3.28 2.81
CA GLY A 90 -26.14 3.15 1.55
C GLY A 90 -24.84 2.42 1.70
N ILE A 91 -24.11 2.36 0.61
CA ILE A 91 -22.79 1.76 0.57
C ILE A 91 -21.79 2.89 0.41
N TYR A 92 -20.82 2.92 1.33
CA TYR A 92 -19.81 3.95 1.36
C TYR A 92 -18.42 3.32 1.42
N HIS A 93 -17.41 4.10 1.11
CA HIS A 93 -16.04 3.61 1.04
C HIS A 93 -15.11 4.41 1.93
N VAL A 94 -14.50 3.72 2.87
CA VAL A 94 -13.47 4.30 3.75
C VAL A 94 -12.13 4.04 3.08
N VAL A 95 -11.34 5.07 2.96
CA VAL A 95 -10.05 5.00 2.26
C VAL A 95 -8.93 5.28 3.24
N ALA A 96 -7.94 4.41 3.24
CA ALA A 96 -6.70 4.60 3.98
C ALA A 96 -5.57 4.83 2.98
N THR A 97 -4.95 5.98 3.03
CA THR A 97 -3.88 6.36 2.12
C THR A 97 -2.56 6.46 2.87
N SER A 98 -1.51 5.89 2.31
CA SER A 98 -0.19 5.99 2.90
C SER A 98 0.34 7.42 2.80
N LYS A 99 0.83 7.96 3.91
CA LYS A 99 1.48 9.27 3.88
C LYS A 99 2.84 9.20 3.19
N ALA A 100 3.45 8.03 3.19
CA ALA A 100 4.73 7.84 2.52
C ALA A 100 4.57 7.83 1.00
N ASN A 101 3.47 7.30 0.52
CA ASN A 101 3.19 7.27 -0.91
C ASN A 101 1.69 7.46 -1.14
N PRO A 102 1.26 8.67 -1.47
CA PRO A 102 -0.16 8.96 -1.65
C PRO A 102 -0.86 8.20 -2.77
N ARG A 103 -0.11 7.54 -3.61
CA ARG A 103 -0.69 6.71 -4.66
C ARG A 103 -1.06 5.32 -4.15
N THR A 104 -0.57 4.96 -2.97
CA THR A 104 -0.86 3.67 -2.37
C THR A 104 -1.96 3.83 -1.33
N ARG A 105 -3.08 3.19 -1.60
CA ARG A 105 -4.25 3.29 -0.72
C ARG A 105 -5.00 1.97 -0.68
N ALA A 106 -5.78 1.79 0.34
CA ALA A 106 -6.68 0.67 0.49
C ALA A 106 -8.08 1.19 0.79
N VAL A 107 -9.08 0.45 0.37
CA VAL A 107 -10.48 0.86 0.49
C VAL A 107 -11.24 -0.23 1.25
N ALA A 108 -12.04 0.20 2.21
CA ALA A 108 -12.95 -0.69 2.92
C ALA A 108 -14.39 -0.31 2.58
N LYS A 109 -15.20 -1.31 2.33
CA LYS A 109 -16.60 -1.10 1.97
C LYS A 109 -17.45 -1.06 3.25
N VAL A 110 -18.25 -0.05 3.40
CA VAL A 110 -19.13 0.08 4.56
C VAL A 110 -20.58 0.09 4.08
N THR A 111 -21.38 -0.81 4.59
CA THR A 111 -22.80 -0.82 4.32
C THR A 111 -23.50 -0.23 5.53
N VAL A 112 -24.20 0.88 5.31
CA VAL A 112 -24.94 1.55 6.39
C VAL A 112 -26.40 1.15 6.30
N VAL A 113 -26.91 0.60 7.39
CA VAL A 113 -28.28 0.08 7.45
C VAL A 113 -29.03 0.71 8.63
N THR A 114 -30.34 0.61 8.60
CA THR A 114 -31.16 1.03 9.75
C THR A 114 -31.46 -0.21 10.58
N GLU A 115 -31.94 -0.01 11.79
CA GLU A 115 -32.29 -1.13 12.65
C GLU A 115 -33.38 -2.01 12.05
N TYR A 116 -34.14 -1.47 11.15
CA TYR A 116 -35.25 -2.21 10.56
C TYR A 116 -34.76 -3.30 9.61
N ASP A 117 -33.60 -3.08 9.00
CA ASP A 117 -33.11 -4.02 8.01
C ASP A 117 -32.48 -5.28 8.62
N THR A 118 -32.22 -5.25 9.90
CA THR A 118 -31.57 -6.39 10.54
C THR A 118 -32.54 -7.35 11.21
N LYS A 119 -33.84 -7.07 11.12
CA LYS A 119 -34.80 -7.96 11.75
C LYS A 119 -35.00 -9.17 10.87
N PRO A 120 -34.69 -10.35 11.34
CA PRO A 120 -34.93 -11.54 10.54
C PRO A 120 -36.44 -11.73 10.36
N GLU A 121 -36.81 -11.96 9.16
CA GLU A 121 -38.18 -12.28 8.91
C GLU A 121 -38.51 -13.61 9.54
N ARG A 122 -39.59 -13.67 10.22
CA ARG A 122 -40.06 -14.92 10.81
C ARG A 122 -40.81 -15.75 9.79
#